data_503fdeb07d30b7d239a0d90efbc3d2f3
#
_entry.id   503fdeb07d30b7d239a0d90efbc3d2f3
#
_cell.length_a   1.000
_cell.length_b   1.000
_cell.length_c   1.000
_cell.angle_alpha   90.00
_cell.angle_beta   90.00
_cell.angle_gamma   90.00
#
_symmetry.space_group_name_H-M   'P 1'
#
loop_
_entity.id
_entity.type
_entity.pdbx_description
1 polymer ?
#
loop_
_entity_poly.entity_id
_entity_poly.type
_entity_poly.pdbx_seq_one_letter_code
_entity_poly.pdbx_strand_id
1 'polypeptide(L)'
;LGDVYKRQVMDQTTVSMLGARITELSHACSGARVLYIENDDRELGFNLIYRTPQLDQSDSNHILEHLMLCSCSRYPSRDIFFDMDSKSYSTFMNGLTDNTYTCYPVCSQSEDQLLKIMDVFLCCMEEPDALKEDYFFRREALRYELESEDEELSLEGTVFNEDWGHLTDIQENADSFMAETLYEGQTASHLLGRAHFHYKDISFGRIRE
;
A
#
# COMPACT_ATOMS: atom_id res chain seq x y z
N LEU A 1 27.40 -14.87 -1.62
CA LEU A 1 26.16 -15.64 -1.34
C LEU A 1 25.95 -15.88 0.17
N GLY A 2 27.01 -15.87 1.01
CA GLY A 2 26.89 -16.18 2.45
C GLY A 2 26.20 -15.13 3.32
N ASP A 3 26.11 -13.88 2.89
CA ASP A 3 25.61 -12.77 3.73
C ASP A 3 24.10 -12.46 3.49
N VAL A 4 23.54 -12.91 2.39
CA VAL A 4 22.13 -12.68 2.02
C VAL A 4 21.16 -13.35 2.99
N TYR A 5 21.59 -14.41 3.70
CA TYR A 5 20.75 -15.19 4.62
C TYR A 5 21.01 -14.93 6.10
N LYS A 6 21.88 -13.98 6.44
CA LYS A 6 22.18 -13.68 7.85
C LYS A 6 21.03 -12.91 8.47
N ARG A 7 20.20 -13.62 9.20
CA ARG A 7 19.18 -13.06 10.10
C ARG A 7 19.69 -13.12 11.52
N GLN A 8 19.52 -12.03 12.25
CA GLN A 8 19.84 -11.96 13.66
C GLN A 8 18.54 -11.94 14.45
N VAL A 9 18.41 -12.84 15.41
CA VAL A 9 17.32 -12.79 16.40
C VAL A 9 17.61 -11.62 17.33
N MET A 10 16.68 -10.68 17.40
CA MET A 10 16.78 -9.48 18.22
C MET A 10 16.09 -9.68 19.56
N ASP A 11 14.90 -10.28 19.54
CA ASP A 11 14.09 -10.56 20.71
C ASP A 11 13.17 -11.76 20.49
N GLN A 12 12.73 -12.39 21.58
CA GLN A 12 11.76 -13.46 21.56
C GLN A 12 10.85 -13.38 22.78
N THR A 13 9.56 -13.34 22.55
CA THR A 13 8.53 -13.18 23.59
C THR A 13 7.39 -14.16 23.37
N THR A 14 6.81 -14.66 24.45
CA THR A 14 5.57 -15.45 24.43
C THR A 14 4.42 -14.60 24.95
N VAL A 15 3.37 -14.46 24.15
CA VAL A 15 2.14 -13.76 24.50
C VAL A 15 1.06 -14.79 24.83
N SER A 16 0.95 -15.12 26.11
CA SER A 16 0.06 -16.21 26.59
C SER A 16 -1.40 -15.99 26.23
N MET A 17 -1.86 -14.73 26.22
CA MET A 17 -3.24 -14.37 25.86
C MET A 17 -3.59 -14.74 24.41
N LEU A 18 -2.59 -14.73 23.51
CA LEU A 18 -2.75 -15.06 22.09
C LEU A 18 -2.31 -16.50 21.78
N GLY A 19 -1.78 -17.23 22.76
CA GLY A 19 -1.14 -18.52 22.51
C GLY A 19 0.02 -18.44 21.51
N ALA A 20 0.66 -17.28 21.40
CA ALA A 20 1.62 -16.99 20.36
C ALA A 20 3.04 -16.82 20.89
N ARG A 21 4.01 -17.30 20.11
CA ARG A 21 5.43 -16.97 20.26
C ARG A 21 5.81 -15.97 19.16
N ILE A 22 6.39 -14.86 19.56
CA ILE A 22 6.81 -13.79 18.67
C ILE A 22 8.34 -13.75 18.67
N THR A 23 8.92 -13.82 17.48
CA THR A 23 10.37 -13.68 17.28
C THR A 23 10.63 -12.48 16.40
N GLU A 24 11.39 -11.54 16.91
CA GLU A 24 11.86 -10.39 16.14
C GLU A 24 13.22 -10.71 15.52
N LEU A 25 13.31 -10.53 14.19
CA LEU A 25 14.50 -10.76 13.40
C LEU A 25 14.93 -9.46 12.70
N SER A 26 16.23 -9.29 12.51
CA SER A 26 16.79 -8.25 11.65
C SER A 26 17.61 -8.89 10.54
N HIS A 27 17.47 -8.38 9.33
CA HIS A 27 18.32 -8.78 8.19
C HIS A 27 19.64 -8.00 8.25
N ALA A 28 20.75 -8.75 8.38
CA ALA A 28 22.06 -8.16 8.68
C ALA A 28 22.55 -7.14 7.62
N CYS A 29 22.16 -7.31 6.35
CA CYS A 29 22.64 -6.47 5.26
C CYS A 29 21.76 -5.23 5.03
N SER A 30 20.43 -5.38 5.07
CA SER A 30 19.50 -4.27 4.76
C SER A 30 18.95 -3.58 6.01
N GLY A 31 19.11 -4.19 7.20
CA GLY A 31 18.45 -3.72 8.42
C GLY A 31 16.95 -3.96 8.46
N ALA A 32 16.39 -4.62 7.46
CA ALA A 32 14.95 -4.93 7.44
C ALA A 32 14.56 -5.78 8.64
N ARG A 33 13.45 -5.43 9.26
CA ARG A 33 12.92 -6.11 10.45
C ARG A 33 11.82 -7.06 10.03
N VAL A 34 11.82 -8.24 10.63
CA VAL A 34 10.78 -9.26 10.46
C VAL A 34 10.23 -9.63 11.80
N LEU A 35 8.92 -9.55 11.95
CA LEU A 35 8.20 -10.06 13.09
C LEU A 35 7.61 -11.42 12.71
N TYR A 36 8.14 -12.49 13.27
CA TYR A 36 7.66 -13.84 13.02
C TYR A 36 6.77 -14.29 14.18
N ILE A 37 5.51 -14.58 13.88
CA ILE A 37 4.48 -14.95 14.87
C ILE A 37 4.11 -16.41 14.65
N GLU A 38 4.29 -17.22 15.67
CA GLU A 38 3.91 -18.64 15.68
C GLU A 38 2.74 -18.84 16.64
N ASN A 39 1.64 -19.33 16.13
CA ASN A 39 0.46 -19.72 16.92
C ASN A 39 -0.16 -20.98 16.28
N ASP A 40 -1.30 -21.43 16.81
CA ASP A 40 -2.04 -22.60 16.32
C ASP A 40 -3.18 -22.24 15.34
N ASP A 41 -3.21 -21.01 14.83
CA ASP A 41 -4.16 -20.59 13.82
C ASP A 41 -3.93 -21.35 12.50
N ARG A 42 -5.00 -21.66 11.80
CA ARG A 42 -4.94 -22.27 10.47
C ARG A 42 -4.72 -21.25 9.37
N GLU A 43 -4.99 -20.00 9.67
CA GLU A 43 -4.77 -18.89 8.76
C GLU A 43 -3.28 -18.50 8.80
N LEU A 44 -2.65 -18.57 7.65
CA LEU A 44 -1.28 -18.10 7.45
C LEU A 44 -1.32 -16.71 6.84
N GLY A 45 -0.48 -15.81 7.31
CA GLY A 45 -0.45 -14.45 6.80
C GLY A 45 0.97 -13.90 6.64
N PHE A 46 1.12 -12.97 5.73
CA PHE A 46 2.26 -12.07 5.71
C PHE A 46 1.77 -10.63 5.51
N ASN A 47 2.61 -9.68 5.90
CA ASN A 47 2.36 -8.28 5.65
C ASN A 47 3.68 -7.58 5.34
N LEU A 48 3.75 -6.88 4.21
CA LEU A 48 4.86 -5.98 3.89
C LEU A 48 4.48 -4.60 4.38
N ILE A 49 5.28 -4.04 5.30
CA ILE A 49 4.98 -2.76 5.94
C ILE A 49 6.12 -1.79 5.65
N TYR A 50 5.78 -0.64 5.09
CA TYR A 50 6.69 0.44 4.79
C TYR A 50 6.30 1.69 5.58
N ARG A 51 7.31 2.40 6.08
CA ARG A 51 7.09 3.70 6.69
C ARG A 51 6.97 4.75 5.59
N THR A 52 5.77 5.23 5.36
CA THR A 52 5.43 6.23 4.33
C THR A 52 4.71 7.40 4.98
N PRO A 53 5.41 8.27 5.75
CA PRO A 53 4.76 9.43 6.33
C PRO A 53 4.22 10.33 5.23
N GLN A 54 2.97 10.76 5.35
CA GLN A 54 2.40 11.74 4.45
C GLN A 54 3.13 13.07 4.62
N LEU A 55 3.72 13.56 3.56
CA LEU A 55 4.54 14.78 3.57
C LEU A 55 3.75 16.01 3.14
N ASP A 56 2.65 15.81 2.43
CA ASP A 56 1.78 16.86 1.91
C ASP A 56 0.37 16.32 1.61
N GLN A 57 -0.46 17.14 1.01
CA GLN A 57 -1.86 16.81 0.69
C GLN A 57 -2.04 16.24 -0.72
N SER A 58 -1.00 15.69 -1.35
CA SER A 58 -1.08 15.20 -2.72
C SER A 58 -1.57 13.76 -2.86
N ASP A 59 -1.78 13.06 -1.76
CA ASP A 59 -2.11 11.64 -1.69
C ASP A 59 -1.14 10.71 -2.46
N SER A 60 0.11 11.15 -2.57
CA SER A 60 1.16 10.42 -3.31
C SER A 60 1.39 9.01 -2.78
N ASN A 61 1.24 8.81 -1.47
CA ASN A 61 1.45 7.50 -0.84
C ASN A 61 0.38 6.49 -1.24
N HIS A 62 -0.89 6.91 -1.33
CA HIS A 62 -2.01 6.07 -1.76
C HIS A 62 -1.88 5.73 -3.26
N ILE A 63 -1.57 6.72 -4.07
CA ILE A 63 -1.28 6.49 -5.50
C ILE A 63 -0.12 5.49 -5.66
N LEU A 64 0.96 5.65 -4.90
CA LEU A 64 2.09 4.74 -4.94
C LEU A 64 1.69 3.32 -4.51
N GLU A 65 0.85 3.17 -3.49
CA GLU A 65 0.32 1.89 -3.06
C GLU A 65 -0.34 1.13 -4.21
N HIS A 66 -1.27 1.78 -4.94
CA HIS A 66 -1.92 1.19 -6.12
C HIS A 66 -0.91 0.84 -7.22
N LEU A 67 0.02 1.74 -7.51
CA LEU A 67 1.03 1.53 -8.54
C LEU A 67 1.93 0.32 -8.27
N MET A 68 2.30 0.10 -7.01
CA MET A 68 3.20 -0.99 -6.64
C MET A 68 2.63 -2.37 -6.94
N LEU A 69 1.31 -2.54 -6.96
CA LEU A 69 0.64 -3.82 -7.24
C LEU A 69 0.05 -3.93 -8.66
N CYS A 70 0.39 -3.00 -9.57
CA CYS A 70 -0.09 -3.09 -10.96
C CYS A 70 0.63 -4.16 -11.76
N SER A 71 1.97 -4.14 -11.80
CA SER A 71 2.79 -5.03 -12.63
C SER A 71 4.23 -5.06 -12.14
N CYS A 72 4.92 -6.15 -12.39
CA CYS A 72 6.35 -6.24 -12.21
C CYS A 72 7.03 -7.04 -13.33
N SER A 73 8.33 -6.81 -13.49
CA SER A 73 9.10 -7.33 -14.63
C SER A 73 9.02 -8.85 -14.80
N ARG A 74 8.96 -9.60 -13.70
CA ARG A 74 8.89 -11.06 -13.71
C ARG A 74 7.47 -11.60 -13.92
N TYR A 75 6.47 -10.83 -13.47
CA TYR A 75 5.05 -11.15 -13.58
C TYR A 75 4.32 -10.00 -14.29
N PRO A 76 4.56 -9.82 -15.60
CA PRO A 76 3.92 -8.75 -16.34
C PRO A 76 2.42 -8.98 -16.40
N SER A 77 1.66 -8.01 -15.91
CA SER A 77 0.22 -8.03 -15.92
C SER A 77 -0.31 -6.63 -16.19
N ARG A 78 -1.56 -6.57 -16.53
CA ARG A 78 -2.30 -5.32 -16.58
C ARG A 78 -2.68 -4.85 -15.17
N ASP A 79 -2.92 -5.82 -14.27
CA ASP A 79 -3.29 -5.60 -12.89
C ASP A 79 -3.03 -6.87 -12.06
N ILE A 80 -1.88 -6.92 -11.42
CA ILE A 80 -1.47 -8.10 -10.64
C ILE A 80 -2.38 -8.30 -9.43
N PHE A 81 -2.80 -7.23 -8.77
CA PHE A 81 -3.62 -7.32 -7.56
C PHE A 81 -4.92 -8.07 -7.86
N PHE A 82 -5.70 -7.61 -8.83
CA PHE A 82 -6.96 -8.27 -9.20
C PHE A 82 -6.77 -9.64 -9.83
N ASP A 83 -5.66 -9.85 -10.54
CA ASP A 83 -5.32 -11.18 -11.06
C ASP A 83 -5.07 -12.18 -9.93
N MET A 84 -4.37 -11.76 -8.88
CA MET A 84 -4.09 -12.61 -7.71
C MET A 84 -5.34 -12.81 -6.86
N ASP A 85 -6.09 -11.76 -6.58
CA ASP A 85 -7.32 -11.83 -5.79
C ASP A 85 -8.33 -12.80 -6.41
N SER A 86 -8.53 -12.72 -7.73
CA SER A 86 -9.51 -13.56 -8.44
C SER A 86 -9.06 -15.00 -8.70
N LYS A 87 -7.74 -15.31 -8.70
CA LYS A 87 -7.19 -16.59 -9.17
C LYS A 87 -6.43 -17.36 -8.10
N SER A 88 -6.17 -16.79 -6.92
CA SER A 88 -5.48 -17.46 -5.83
C SER A 88 -6.45 -17.99 -4.76
N TYR A 89 -5.91 -18.76 -3.82
CA TYR A 89 -6.61 -19.18 -2.61
C TYR A 89 -6.31 -18.24 -1.43
N SER A 90 -6.25 -16.94 -1.70
CA SER A 90 -6.22 -15.94 -0.62
C SER A 90 -7.57 -15.90 0.09
N THR A 91 -7.54 -15.77 1.40
CA THR A 91 -8.71 -15.53 2.23
C THR A 91 -8.87 -14.05 2.56
N PHE A 92 -7.75 -13.32 2.46
CA PHE A 92 -7.69 -11.86 2.54
C PHE A 92 -6.50 -11.36 1.74
N MET A 93 -6.68 -10.28 1.00
CA MET A 93 -5.63 -9.56 0.28
C MET A 93 -6.02 -8.10 0.16
N ASN A 94 -5.11 -7.20 0.52
CA ASN A 94 -5.36 -5.76 0.38
C ASN A 94 -4.05 -4.95 0.30
N GLY A 95 -4.15 -3.70 -0.16
CA GLY A 95 -3.24 -2.62 0.11
C GLY A 95 -3.90 -1.64 1.07
N LEU A 96 -3.16 -1.04 1.96
CA LEU A 96 -3.67 -0.09 2.95
C LEU A 96 -2.66 1.01 3.16
N THR A 97 -3.04 2.24 2.90
CA THR A 97 -2.25 3.42 3.18
C THR A 97 -2.86 4.23 4.31
N ASP A 98 -2.07 4.45 5.34
CA ASP A 98 -2.40 5.32 6.45
C ASP A 98 -1.45 6.53 6.46
N ASN A 99 -1.66 7.48 7.34
CA ASN A 99 -0.89 8.72 7.45
C ASN A 99 0.62 8.52 7.65
N THR A 100 1.07 7.38 8.13
CA THR A 100 2.46 7.12 8.50
C THR A 100 3.06 5.84 7.91
N TYR A 101 2.24 4.98 7.35
CA TYR A 101 2.68 3.71 6.78
C TYR A 101 1.78 3.26 5.63
N THR A 102 2.36 2.43 4.78
CA THR A 102 1.65 1.66 3.76
C THR A 102 1.93 0.19 3.99
N CYS A 103 0.92 -0.67 3.92
CA CYS A 103 1.11 -2.09 4.12
C CYS A 103 0.29 -2.93 3.13
N TYR A 104 0.76 -4.15 2.91
CA TYR A 104 0.19 -5.10 1.95
C TYR A 104 -0.04 -6.45 2.64
N PRO A 105 -1.14 -6.58 3.40
CA PRO A 105 -1.49 -7.80 4.11
C PRO A 105 -2.11 -8.84 3.17
N VAL A 106 -1.70 -10.10 3.35
CA VAL A 106 -2.27 -11.26 2.66
C VAL A 106 -2.43 -12.40 3.63
N CYS A 107 -3.55 -13.11 3.54
CA CYS A 107 -3.81 -14.35 4.27
C CYS A 107 -4.24 -15.48 3.34
N SER A 108 -3.90 -16.71 3.72
CA SER A 108 -4.32 -17.94 3.04
C SER A 108 -4.25 -19.12 3.99
N GLN A 109 -5.13 -20.11 3.77
CA GLN A 109 -5.02 -21.41 4.46
C GLN A 109 -4.10 -22.40 3.72
N SER A 110 -3.51 -21.98 2.61
CA SER A 110 -2.55 -22.76 1.83
C SER A 110 -1.17 -22.10 1.89
N GLU A 111 -0.22 -22.79 2.51
CA GLU A 111 1.17 -22.32 2.60
C GLU A 111 1.78 -22.11 1.20
N ASP A 112 1.58 -23.07 0.28
CA ASP A 112 2.09 -22.97 -1.07
C ASP A 112 1.55 -21.76 -1.84
N GLN A 113 0.28 -21.44 -1.65
CA GLN A 113 -0.33 -20.25 -2.25
C GLN A 113 0.19 -18.98 -1.61
N LEU A 114 0.26 -18.92 -0.27
CA LEU A 114 0.78 -17.76 0.45
C LEU A 114 2.21 -17.42 0.01
N LEU A 115 3.08 -18.43 -0.10
CA LEU A 115 4.46 -18.23 -0.54
C LEU A 115 4.57 -17.75 -1.98
N LYS A 116 3.67 -18.21 -2.88
CA LYS A 116 3.60 -17.70 -4.25
C LYS A 116 3.14 -16.26 -4.32
N ILE A 117 2.11 -15.89 -3.56
CA ILE A 117 1.64 -14.51 -3.51
C ILE A 117 2.74 -13.61 -2.91
N MET A 118 3.41 -14.06 -1.87
CA MET A 118 4.53 -13.35 -1.26
C MET A 118 5.66 -13.10 -2.28
N ASP A 119 6.01 -14.09 -3.11
CA ASP A 119 7.02 -13.92 -4.17
C ASP A 119 6.60 -12.89 -5.22
N VAL A 120 5.33 -12.89 -5.63
CA VAL A 120 4.78 -11.87 -6.54
C VAL A 120 4.84 -10.48 -5.90
N PHE A 121 4.38 -10.33 -4.67
CA PHE A 121 4.38 -9.03 -3.98
C PHE A 121 5.79 -8.48 -3.77
N LEU A 122 6.73 -9.33 -3.37
CA LEU A 122 8.14 -8.93 -3.26
C LEU A 122 8.72 -8.49 -4.61
N CYS A 123 8.38 -9.20 -5.70
CA CYS A 123 8.78 -8.77 -7.05
C CYS A 123 8.20 -7.41 -7.42
N CYS A 124 6.94 -7.15 -7.09
CA CYS A 124 6.30 -5.86 -7.32
C CYS A 124 7.01 -4.72 -6.55
N MET A 125 7.47 -4.99 -5.33
CA MET A 125 8.20 -4.01 -4.54
C MET A 125 9.64 -3.77 -5.04
N GLU A 126 10.29 -4.80 -5.57
CA GLU A 126 11.67 -4.72 -6.06
C GLU A 126 11.78 -4.15 -7.47
N GLU A 127 10.87 -4.55 -8.36
CA GLU A 127 10.93 -4.24 -9.80
C GLU A 127 9.58 -3.78 -10.37
N PRO A 128 8.95 -2.73 -9.82
CA PRO A 128 7.65 -2.27 -10.28
C PRO A 128 7.70 -1.71 -11.70
N ASP A 129 6.90 -2.25 -12.61
CA ASP A 129 6.78 -1.73 -13.97
C ASP A 129 6.01 -0.41 -14.00
N ALA A 130 5.10 -0.22 -13.04
CA ALA A 130 4.29 0.98 -12.94
C ALA A 130 5.11 2.27 -12.72
N LEU A 131 6.34 2.15 -12.19
CA LEU A 131 7.25 3.30 -12.08
C LEU A 131 8.12 3.52 -13.34
N LYS A 132 7.98 2.67 -14.35
CA LYS A 132 8.71 2.81 -15.62
C LYS A 132 7.87 3.51 -16.69
N GLU A 133 6.55 3.35 -16.66
CA GLU A 133 5.62 3.82 -17.68
C GLU A 133 4.46 4.63 -17.05
N ASP A 134 4.15 5.80 -17.62
CA ASP A 134 3.10 6.69 -17.11
C ASP A 134 1.66 6.16 -17.32
N TYR A 135 1.50 5.12 -18.11
CA TYR A 135 0.22 4.47 -18.36
C TYR A 135 -0.49 4.03 -17.07
N PHE A 136 0.24 3.37 -16.16
CA PHE A 136 -0.31 2.94 -14.88
C PHE A 136 -0.68 4.12 -13.99
N PHE A 137 0.17 5.15 -13.96
CA PHE A 137 -0.13 6.38 -13.24
C PHE A 137 -1.42 7.05 -13.72
N ARG A 138 -1.63 7.16 -15.03
CA ARG A 138 -2.85 7.73 -15.59
C ARG A 138 -4.08 6.90 -15.25
N ARG A 139 -3.95 5.59 -15.16
CA ARG A 139 -5.05 4.70 -14.78
C ARG A 139 -5.40 4.86 -13.29
N GLU A 140 -4.38 4.81 -12.43
CA GLU A 140 -4.60 4.78 -10.99
C GLU A 140 -4.82 6.17 -10.39
N ALA A 141 -3.98 7.13 -10.71
CA ALA A 141 -4.04 8.45 -10.09
C ALA A 141 -5.15 9.32 -10.70
N LEU A 142 -4.91 9.83 -11.89
CA LEU A 142 -5.77 10.83 -12.53
C LEU A 142 -5.52 10.94 -14.02
N ARG A 143 -6.60 11.02 -14.78
CA ARG A 143 -6.58 11.37 -16.22
C ARG A 143 -7.78 12.20 -16.60
N TYR A 144 -7.67 12.94 -17.69
CA TYR A 144 -8.83 13.47 -18.39
C TYR A 144 -9.38 12.39 -19.31
N GLU A 145 -10.70 12.22 -19.32
CA GLU A 145 -11.41 11.28 -20.17
C GLU A 145 -12.51 12.01 -20.96
N LEU A 146 -12.68 11.61 -22.20
CA LEU A 146 -13.73 12.08 -23.09
C LEU A 146 -14.40 10.86 -23.71
N GLU A 147 -15.61 10.53 -23.28
CA GLU A 147 -16.33 9.34 -23.77
C GLU A 147 -16.83 9.53 -25.20
N SER A 148 -17.24 10.75 -25.55
CA SER A 148 -17.66 11.11 -26.91
C SER A 148 -17.33 12.57 -27.24
N GLU A 149 -17.32 12.93 -28.53
CA GLU A 149 -17.02 14.29 -28.99
C GLU A 149 -18.03 15.34 -28.49
N ASP A 150 -19.23 14.92 -28.12
CA ASP A 150 -20.32 15.78 -27.67
C ASP A 150 -20.41 15.92 -26.15
N GLU A 151 -19.56 15.24 -25.39
CA GLU A 151 -19.54 15.25 -23.93
C GLU A 151 -18.48 16.19 -23.35
N GLU A 152 -18.67 16.58 -22.09
CA GLU A 152 -17.70 17.34 -21.36
C GLU A 152 -16.56 16.42 -20.89
N LEU A 153 -15.34 16.99 -20.80
CA LEU A 153 -14.20 16.28 -20.21
C LEU A 153 -14.48 15.95 -18.74
N SER A 154 -14.35 14.67 -18.39
CA SER A 154 -14.37 14.20 -17.02
C SER A 154 -12.95 13.99 -16.46
N LEU A 155 -12.85 13.94 -15.15
CA LEU A 155 -11.65 13.49 -14.43
C LEU A 155 -11.91 12.08 -13.93
N GLU A 156 -10.99 11.17 -14.25
CA GLU A 156 -11.08 9.76 -13.91
C GLU A 156 -9.75 9.24 -13.34
N GLY A 157 -9.83 8.26 -12.46
CA GLY A 157 -8.69 7.59 -11.86
C GLY A 157 -9.18 6.74 -10.69
N THR A 158 -8.55 5.60 -10.43
CA THR A 158 -8.98 4.71 -9.35
C THR A 158 -8.93 5.43 -8.01
N VAL A 159 -7.76 5.95 -7.65
CA VAL A 159 -7.56 6.69 -6.39
C VAL A 159 -8.40 7.97 -6.35
N PHE A 160 -8.46 8.71 -7.48
CA PHE A 160 -9.30 9.90 -7.56
C PHE A 160 -10.77 9.61 -7.26
N ASN A 161 -11.31 8.53 -7.81
CA ASN A 161 -12.71 8.17 -7.61
C ASN A 161 -12.99 7.68 -6.17
N GLU A 162 -12.04 6.97 -5.57
CA GLU A 162 -12.10 6.56 -4.17
C GLU A 162 -12.11 7.78 -3.24
N ASP A 163 -11.18 8.69 -3.42
CA ASP A 163 -11.09 9.92 -2.63
C ASP A 163 -12.33 10.81 -2.81
N TRP A 164 -12.85 10.89 -4.03
CA TRP A 164 -14.09 11.62 -4.27
C TRP A 164 -15.27 11.03 -3.50
N GLY A 165 -15.30 9.70 -3.34
CA GLY A 165 -16.26 9.01 -2.48
C GLY A 165 -16.12 9.43 -1.01
N HIS A 166 -14.90 9.49 -0.50
CA HIS A 166 -14.59 9.90 0.88
C HIS A 166 -14.96 11.37 1.15
N LEU A 167 -14.77 12.28 0.17
CA LEU A 167 -15.15 13.69 0.30
C LEU A 167 -16.66 13.91 0.50
N THR A 168 -17.49 12.92 0.20
CA THR A 168 -18.94 12.98 0.46
C THR A 168 -19.32 12.47 1.85
N ASP A 169 -18.40 11.86 2.59
CA ASP A 169 -18.65 11.37 3.96
C ASP A 169 -18.55 12.53 4.97
N ILE A 170 -19.66 12.76 5.68
CA ILE A 170 -19.77 13.87 6.64
C ILE A 170 -18.84 13.65 7.85
N GLN A 171 -18.67 12.40 8.29
CA GLN A 171 -17.83 12.12 9.45
C GLN A 171 -16.36 12.33 9.13
N GLU A 172 -15.89 11.85 7.99
CA GLU A 172 -14.51 12.03 7.54
C GLU A 172 -14.17 13.52 7.34
N ASN A 173 -15.08 14.28 6.76
CA ASN A 173 -14.92 15.72 6.61
C ASN A 173 -14.87 16.44 7.97
N ALA A 174 -15.71 16.05 8.93
CA ALA A 174 -15.71 16.64 10.27
C ALA A 174 -14.41 16.32 11.03
N ASP A 175 -13.91 15.08 10.92
CA ASP A 175 -12.67 14.64 11.55
C ASP A 175 -11.45 15.35 10.95
N SER A 176 -11.41 15.51 9.62
CA SER A 176 -10.39 16.27 8.92
C SER A 176 -10.36 17.74 9.34
N PHE A 177 -11.53 18.39 9.35
CA PHE A 177 -11.65 19.78 9.77
C PHE A 177 -11.22 19.99 11.24
N MET A 178 -11.59 19.04 12.09
CA MET A 178 -11.20 19.05 13.49
C MET A 178 -9.69 18.92 13.66
N ALA A 179 -9.07 17.99 12.91
CA ALA A 179 -7.62 17.80 12.93
C ALA A 179 -6.88 19.05 12.42
N GLU A 180 -7.31 19.64 11.32
CA GLU A 180 -6.73 20.86 10.77
C GLU A 180 -6.83 22.04 11.76
N THR A 181 -7.97 22.17 12.44
CA THR A 181 -8.19 23.25 13.42
C THR A 181 -7.37 23.05 14.69
N LEU A 182 -7.31 21.82 15.22
CA LEU A 182 -6.60 21.52 16.47
C LEU A 182 -5.07 21.56 16.32
N TYR A 183 -4.59 21.21 15.14
CA TYR A 183 -3.14 21.09 14.84
C TYR A 183 -2.67 22.14 13.83
N GLU A 184 -3.37 23.27 13.72
CA GLU A 184 -3.03 24.34 12.78
C GLU A 184 -1.54 24.72 12.87
N GLY A 185 -0.87 24.76 11.70
CA GLY A 185 0.55 25.06 11.59
C GLY A 185 1.52 23.97 12.07
N GLN A 186 1.02 22.78 12.41
CA GLN A 186 1.83 21.63 12.79
C GLN A 186 1.79 20.55 11.70
N THR A 187 2.84 19.73 11.63
CA THR A 187 2.88 18.59 10.72
C THR A 187 1.67 17.66 10.90
N ALA A 188 1.16 17.54 12.14
CA ALA A 188 -0.01 16.71 12.43
C ALA A 188 -1.29 17.18 11.72
N SER A 189 -1.44 18.44 11.37
CA SER A 189 -2.60 18.92 10.60
C SER A 189 -2.63 18.31 9.19
N HIS A 190 -1.48 18.13 8.57
CA HIS A 190 -1.36 17.48 7.26
C HIS A 190 -1.47 15.96 7.36
N LEU A 191 -1.02 15.37 8.46
CA LEU A 191 -1.07 13.94 8.69
C LEU A 191 -2.47 13.42 9.00
N LEU A 192 -3.32 14.24 9.61
CA LEU A 192 -4.66 13.83 10.08
C LEU A 192 -5.80 14.42 9.25
N GLY A 193 -5.53 15.50 8.49
CA GLY A 193 -6.50 16.14 7.61
C GLY A 193 -6.43 15.58 6.21
N ARG A 194 -7.47 14.90 5.75
CA ARG A 194 -7.61 14.39 4.37
C ARG A 194 -8.41 15.32 3.46
N ALA A 195 -8.83 16.50 3.96
CA ALA A 195 -9.89 17.27 3.34
C ALA A 195 -9.56 17.89 1.98
N HIS A 196 -8.30 17.91 1.55
CA HIS A 196 -7.94 18.66 0.34
C HIS A 196 -6.80 17.99 -0.42
N PHE A 197 -7.12 16.96 -1.20
CA PHE A 197 -6.16 16.41 -2.16
C PHE A 197 -5.90 17.43 -3.27
N HIS A 198 -4.67 17.90 -3.36
CA HIS A 198 -4.22 18.80 -4.41
C HIS A 198 -3.76 18.01 -5.65
N TYR A 199 -4.68 17.38 -6.36
CA TYR A 199 -4.39 16.61 -7.58
C TYR A 199 -3.64 17.38 -8.65
N LYS A 200 -3.70 18.71 -8.64
CA LYS A 200 -2.97 19.57 -9.59
C LYS A 200 -1.46 19.49 -9.44
N ASP A 201 -0.99 19.09 -8.27
CA ASP A 201 0.43 19.00 -7.95
C ASP A 201 0.99 17.59 -8.11
N ILE A 202 0.15 16.62 -8.46
CA ILE A 202 0.56 15.24 -8.68
C ILE A 202 1.04 15.07 -10.10
N SER A 203 2.22 14.48 -10.26
CA SER A 203 2.76 14.08 -11.55
C SER A 203 3.50 12.76 -11.45
N PHE A 204 3.59 12.03 -12.56
CA PHE A 204 4.36 10.79 -12.62
C PHE A 204 5.82 10.98 -12.24
N GLY A 205 6.42 12.14 -12.61
CA GLY A 205 7.78 12.49 -12.22
C GLY A 205 7.94 12.56 -10.70
N ARG A 206 6.98 13.19 -10.01
CA ARG A 206 7.00 13.33 -8.55
C ARG A 206 6.83 12.02 -7.79
N ILE A 207 5.98 11.12 -8.29
CA ILE A 207 5.81 9.80 -7.68
C ILE A 207 7.08 8.95 -7.73
N ARG A 208 7.98 9.22 -8.70
CA ARG A 208 9.25 8.50 -8.88
C ARG A 208 10.41 9.05 -8.05
N GLU A 209 10.30 10.22 -7.46
CA GLU A 209 11.32 10.86 -6.61
C GLU A 209 11.28 10.30 -5.18
#